data_01133dcbb185a43af6cae69bc15840f8
#
_entry.id   01133dcbb185a43af6cae69bc15840f8
#
_cell.length_a   1.000
_cell.length_b   1.000
_cell.length_c   1.000
_cell.angle_alpha   90.00
_cell.angle_beta   90.00
_cell.angle_gamma   90.00
#
_symmetry.space_group_name_H-M   'P 1'
#
loop_
_entity.id
_entity.type
_entity.pdbx_description
1 polymer ?
#
loop_
_entity_poly.entity_id
_entity_poly.type
_entity_poly.pdbx_seq_one_letter_code
_entity_poly.pdbx_strand_id
1 'polypeptide(L)'
;PVSAAFWCETEYELGRAYMHIGSNAQASQVFARIADEGRDSTYRARALIGLGMISANESQYDQALGYYKKVVSEMPTSEYSEDALRAIEAIYQTRQEPEQYFAHLKTLSGKQASEEDRESIFFNAAEQIFLAENYQKAITSLQAYIDEYPHGTDVNLAEFYMAESYKNVGKKEQACDWYRKVIESGEGSFVEASSLNFAKLSYSLERYKDAYAGYESLLANAKIEKNKHTAIVGMMNSAYSGKDWQSAI
;
A
#
# COMPACT_ATOMS: atom_id res chain seq x y z
N PRO A 1 -33.39 -20.48 -35.93
CA PRO A 1 -32.39 -20.55 -34.87
C PRO A 1 -32.22 -19.15 -34.28
N VAL A 2 -32.41 -19.03 -32.97
CA VAL A 2 -32.15 -17.78 -32.22
C VAL A 2 -30.69 -17.43 -32.41
N SER A 3 -30.37 -16.16 -32.76
CA SER A 3 -28.97 -15.76 -32.89
C SER A 3 -28.23 -15.85 -31.55
N ALA A 4 -26.94 -16.15 -31.57
CA ALA A 4 -26.15 -16.24 -30.32
C ALA A 4 -26.19 -14.94 -29.50
N ALA A 5 -26.21 -13.81 -30.20
CA ALA A 5 -26.30 -12.49 -29.55
C ALA A 5 -27.67 -12.32 -28.85
N PHE A 6 -28.77 -12.69 -29.49
CA PHE A 6 -30.10 -12.58 -28.89
C PHE A 6 -30.25 -13.48 -27.66
N TRP A 7 -29.67 -14.70 -27.70
CA TRP A 7 -29.64 -15.58 -26.52
C TRP A 7 -28.86 -14.92 -25.36
N CYS A 8 -27.64 -14.42 -25.63
CA CYS A 8 -26.83 -13.74 -24.61
C CYS A 8 -27.55 -12.53 -24.01
N GLU A 9 -28.22 -11.72 -24.85
CA GLU A 9 -29.00 -10.55 -24.41
C GLU A 9 -30.14 -10.96 -23.49
N THR A 10 -30.92 -11.93 -23.89
CA THR A 10 -32.09 -12.39 -23.12
C THR A 10 -31.67 -12.98 -21.76
N GLU A 11 -30.64 -13.81 -21.74
CA GLU A 11 -30.12 -14.39 -20.51
C GLU A 11 -29.50 -13.28 -19.62
N TYR A 12 -28.80 -12.30 -20.20
CA TYR A 12 -28.22 -11.20 -19.44
C TYR A 12 -29.31 -10.35 -18.75
N GLU A 13 -30.40 -9.99 -19.45
CA GLU A 13 -31.51 -9.26 -18.86
C GLU A 13 -32.25 -10.09 -17.78
N LEU A 14 -32.33 -11.41 -17.94
CA LEU A 14 -32.81 -12.31 -16.87
C LEU A 14 -31.94 -12.28 -15.64
N GLY A 15 -30.59 -12.33 -15.82
CA GLY A 15 -29.61 -12.20 -14.71
C GLY A 15 -29.73 -10.88 -13.99
N ARG A 16 -29.87 -9.77 -14.73
CA ARG A 16 -30.11 -8.43 -14.15
C ARG A 16 -31.42 -8.38 -13.36
N ALA A 17 -32.48 -8.97 -13.88
CA ALA A 17 -33.76 -9.02 -13.17
C ALA A 17 -33.61 -9.75 -11.83
N TYR A 18 -32.88 -10.87 -11.80
CA TYR A 18 -32.59 -11.59 -10.55
C TYR A 18 -31.78 -10.76 -9.58
N MET A 19 -30.78 -10.01 -10.05
CA MET A 19 -30.04 -9.07 -9.18
C MET A 19 -30.95 -8.00 -8.58
N HIS A 20 -31.84 -7.44 -9.39
CA HIS A 20 -32.77 -6.39 -8.94
C HIS A 20 -33.71 -6.84 -7.81
N ILE A 21 -34.11 -8.08 -7.82
CA ILE A 21 -34.99 -8.67 -6.77
C ILE A 21 -34.17 -9.31 -5.63
N GLY A 22 -32.83 -9.14 -5.61
CA GLY A 22 -31.96 -9.69 -4.56
C GLY A 22 -31.72 -11.20 -4.66
N SER A 23 -32.09 -11.84 -5.77
CA SER A 23 -31.89 -13.28 -5.99
C SER A 23 -30.50 -13.57 -6.57
N ASN A 24 -29.44 -13.24 -5.81
CA ASN A 24 -28.06 -13.32 -6.25
C ASN A 24 -27.64 -14.71 -6.74
N ALA A 25 -28.12 -15.77 -6.10
CA ALA A 25 -27.80 -17.15 -6.50
C ALA A 25 -28.28 -17.46 -7.92
N GLN A 26 -29.53 -17.05 -8.26
CA GLN A 26 -30.12 -17.26 -9.61
C GLN A 26 -29.39 -16.34 -10.62
N ALA A 27 -29.11 -15.09 -10.27
CA ALA A 27 -28.32 -14.17 -11.10
C ALA A 27 -26.96 -14.77 -11.45
N SER A 28 -26.24 -15.29 -10.45
CA SER A 28 -24.94 -15.91 -10.63
C SER A 28 -24.98 -17.13 -11.56
N GLN A 29 -26.00 -17.98 -11.43
CA GLN A 29 -26.17 -19.13 -12.33
C GLN A 29 -26.39 -18.71 -13.79
N VAL A 30 -27.19 -17.66 -14.02
CA VAL A 30 -27.44 -17.13 -15.36
C VAL A 30 -26.19 -16.49 -15.94
N PHE A 31 -25.51 -15.64 -15.17
CA PHE A 31 -24.27 -14.99 -15.62
C PHE A 31 -23.15 -16.01 -15.88
N ALA A 32 -23.03 -17.07 -15.06
CA ALA A 32 -22.05 -18.13 -15.28
C ALA A 32 -22.27 -18.83 -16.63
N ARG A 33 -23.53 -19.15 -16.99
CA ARG A 33 -23.85 -19.73 -18.31
C ARG A 33 -23.40 -18.80 -19.46
N ILE A 34 -23.65 -17.50 -19.36
CA ILE A 34 -23.22 -16.57 -20.39
C ILE A 34 -21.68 -16.50 -20.44
N ALA A 35 -20.99 -16.49 -19.29
CA ALA A 35 -19.55 -16.45 -19.23
C ALA A 35 -18.89 -17.69 -19.85
N ASP A 36 -19.50 -18.87 -19.70
CA ASP A 36 -18.96 -20.15 -20.17
C ASP A 36 -19.39 -20.48 -21.61
N GLU A 37 -20.66 -20.27 -21.95
CA GLU A 37 -21.28 -20.73 -23.21
C GLU A 37 -21.52 -19.60 -24.22
N GLY A 38 -21.51 -18.34 -23.73
CA GLY A 38 -21.82 -17.16 -24.55
C GLY A 38 -20.76 -16.95 -25.64
N ARG A 39 -21.25 -16.79 -26.88
CA ARG A 39 -20.40 -16.54 -28.05
C ARG A 39 -20.20 -15.06 -28.35
N ASP A 40 -20.91 -14.20 -27.64
CA ASP A 40 -20.78 -12.74 -27.76
C ASP A 40 -19.85 -12.23 -26.64
N SER A 41 -18.70 -11.65 -27.04
CA SER A 41 -17.68 -11.18 -26.10
C SER A 41 -18.19 -10.05 -25.22
N THR A 42 -19.08 -9.19 -25.70
CA THR A 42 -19.68 -8.09 -24.95
C THR A 42 -20.52 -8.60 -23.80
N TYR A 43 -21.42 -9.54 -24.07
CA TYR A 43 -22.26 -10.13 -23.02
C TYR A 43 -21.46 -11.02 -22.06
N ARG A 44 -20.40 -11.69 -22.54
CA ARG A 44 -19.46 -12.41 -21.66
C ARG A 44 -18.77 -11.46 -20.68
N ALA A 45 -18.28 -10.30 -21.15
CA ALA A 45 -17.67 -9.29 -20.29
C ALA A 45 -18.67 -8.79 -19.23
N ARG A 46 -19.87 -8.42 -19.68
CA ARG A 46 -20.95 -7.94 -18.80
C ARG A 46 -21.36 -8.99 -17.75
N ALA A 47 -21.44 -10.25 -18.12
CA ALA A 47 -21.76 -11.34 -17.21
C ALA A 47 -20.65 -11.57 -16.17
N LEU A 48 -19.39 -11.54 -16.59
CA LEU A 48 -18.23 -11.62 -15.67
C LEU A 48 -18.21 -10.45 -14.69
N ILE A 49 -18.50 -9.23 -15.15
CA ILE A 49 -18.65 -8.07 -14.26
C ILE A 49 -19.81 -8.30 -13.28
N GLY A 50 -20.95 -8.79 -13.73
CA GLY A 50 -22.08 -9.12 -12.85
C GLY A 50 -21.72 -10.14 -11.76
N LEU A 51 -21.01 -11.20 -12.14
CA LEU A 51 -20.48 -12.20 -11.18
C LEU A 51 -19.51 -11.57 -10.18
N GLY A 52 -18.60 -10.71 -10.68
CA GLY A 52 -17.66 -9.98 -9.85
C GLY A 52 -18.37 -9.06 -8.84
N MET A 53 -19.39 -8.33 -9.27
CA MET A 53 -20.20 -7.46 -8.41
C MET A 53 -20.93 -8.24 -7.31
N ILE A 54 -21.57 -9.35 -7.66
CA ILE A 54 -22.27 -10.22 -6.69
C ILE A 54 -21.25 -10.71 -5.65
N SER A 55 -20.12 -11.26 -6.10
CA SER A 55 -19.07 -11.77 -5.21
C SER A 55 -18.49 -10.67 -4.31
N ALA A 56 -18.25 -9.47 -4.84
CA ALA A 56 -17.73 -8.34 -4.07
C ALA A 56 -18.73 -7.88 -2.99
N ASN A 57 -20.02 -7.81 -3.32
CA ASN A 57 -21.09 -7.46 -2.37
C ASN A 57 -21.22 -8.49 -1.24
N GLU A 58 -20.89 -9.75 -1.52
CA GLU A 58 -20.85 -10.83 -0.53
C GLU A 58 -19.50 -10.92 0.19
N SER A 59 -18.61 -9.92 -0.02
CA SER A 59 -17.24 -9.86 0.53
C SER A 59 -16.35 -11.04 0.10
N GLN A 60 -16.70 -11.74 -0.97
CA GLN A 60 -15.91 -12.81 -1.57
C GLN A 60 -14.88 -12.22 -2.55
N TYR A 61 -13.96 -11.39 -2.03
CA TYR A 61 -13.06 -10.56 -2.84
C TYR A 61 -12.16 -11.35 -3.79
N ASP A 62 -11.65 -12.51 -3.37
CA ASP A 62 -10.78 -13.31 -4.24
C ASP A 62 -11.55 -13.86 -5.46
N GLN A 63 -12.81 -14.23 -5.27
CA GLN A 63 -13.67 -14.67 -6.36
C GLN A 63 -14.03 -13.50 -7.28
N ALA A 64 -14.34 -12.33 -6.72
CA ALA A 64 -14.61 -11.11 -7.48
C ALA A 64 -13.40 -10.72 -8.35
N LEU A 65 -12.20 -10.72 -7.75
CA LEU A 65 -10.95 -10.48 -8.47
C LEU A 65 -10.73 -11.47 -9.61
N GLY A 66 -11.08 -12.75 -9.41
CA GLY A 66 -10.98 -13.77 -10.45
C GLY A 66 -11.84 -13.43 -11.68
N TYR A 67 -13.06 -12.97 -11.47
CA TYR A 67 -13.97 -12.57 -12.56
C TYR A 67 -13.47 -11.28 -13.27
N TYR A 68 -13.12 -10.26 -12.51
CA TYR A 68 -12.65 -9.00 -13.10
C TYR A 68 -11.32 -9.16 -13.87
N LYS A 69 -10.38 -9.95 -13.34
CA LYS A 69 -9.12 -10.26 -14.03
C LYS A 69 -9.35 -11.02 -15.35
N LYS A 70 -10.36 -11.89 -15.42
CA LYS A 70 -10.76 -12.53 -16.68
C LYS A 70 -11.21 -11.49 -17.72
N VAL A 71 -12.01 -10.50 -17.34
CA VAL A 71 -12.42 -9.43 -18.26
C VAL A 71 -11.21 -8.70 -18.82
N VAL A 72 -10.29 -8.28 -17.94
CA VAL A 72 -9.10 -7.55 -18.34
C VAL A 72 -8.18 -8.37 -19.26
N SER A 73 -7.98 -9.66 -18.96
CA SER A 73 -7.06 -10.52 -19.73
C SER A 73 -7.66 -11.00 -21.06
N GLU A 74 -8.94 -11.35 -21.09
CA GLU A 74 -9.58 -11.90 -22.28
C GLU A 74 -10.12 -10.82 -23.24
N MET A 75 -10.44 -9.64 -22.71
CA MET A 75 -11.08 -8.54 -23.44
C MET A 75 -10.42 -7.19 -23.17
N PRO A 76 -9.10 -7.05 -23.36
CA PRO A 76 -8.32 -5.89 -22.89
C PRO A 76 -8.68 -4.56 -23.58
N THR A 77 -9.29 -4.63 -24.77
CA THR A 77 -9.67 -3.44 -25.56
C THR A 77 -11.15 -3.05 -25.37
N SER A 78 -11.90 -3.78 -24.58
CA SER A 78 -13.32 -3.47 -24.32
C SER A 78 -13.48 -2.35 -23.29
N GLU A 79 -14.56 -1.58 -23.38
CA GLU A 79 -14.93 -0.59 -22.36
C GLU A 79 -15.10 -1.24 -20.96
N TYR A 80 -15.49 -2.50 -20.92
CA TYR A 80 -15.64 -3.29 -19.69
C TYR A 80 -14.32 -3.62 -19.00
N SER A 81 -13.20 -3.59 -19.74
CA SER A 81 -11.86 -3.77 -19.17
C SER A 81 -11.49 -2.64 -18.22
N GLU A 82 -11.87 -1.41 -18.55
CA GLU A 82 -11.63 -0.25 -17.67
C GLU A 82 -12.51 -0.31 -16.40
N ASP A 83 -13.77 -0.74 -16.54
CA ASP A 83 -14.67 -0.95 -15.41
C ASP A 83 -14.14 -2.05 -14.48
N ALA A 84 -13.66 -3.15 -15.04
CA ALA A 84 -13.06 -4.25 -14.30
C ALA A 84 -11.79 -3.81 -13.57
N LEU A 85 -10.92 -3.01 -14.19
CA LEU A 85 -9.72 -2.45 -13.55
C LEU A 85 -10.06 -1.56 -12.37
N ARG A 86 -11.06 -0.68 -12.51
CA ARG A 86 -11.54 0.16 -11.39
C ARG A 86 -12.09 -0.69 -10.24
N ALA A 87 -12.79 -1.78 -10.55
CA ALA A 87 -13.31 -2.69 -9.53
C ALA A 87 -12.18 -3.47 -8.82
N ILE A 88 -11.15 -3.90 -9.56
CA ILE A 88 -9.94 -4.53 -9.00
C ILE A 88 -9.23 -3.57 -8.04
N GLU A 89 -9.01 -2.33 -8.48
CA GLU A 89 -8.40 -1.29 -7.65
C GLU A 89 -9.19 -1.06 -6.36
N ALA A 90 -10.50 -0.88 -6.45
CA ALA A 90 -11.38 -0.67 -5.29
C ALA A 90 -11.33 -1.83 -4.29
N ILE A 91 -11.23 -3.07 -4.77
CA ILE A 91 -11.07 -4.24 -3.88
C ILE A 91 -9.73 -4.20 -3.16
N TYR A 92 -8.62 -3.94 -3.86
CA TYR A 92 -7.31 -3.87 -3.23
C TYR A 92 -7.19 -2.68 -2.27
N GLN A 93 -7.82 -1.54 -2.58
CA GLN A 93 -7.95 -0.42 -1.64
C GLN A 93 -8.72 -0.82 -0.37
N THR A 94 -9.86 -1.50 -0.53
CA THR A 94 -10.66 -2.00 0.60
C THR A 94 -9.85 -2.97 1.48
N ARG A 95 -9.03 -3.81 0.86
CA ARG A 95 -8.14 -4.75 1.54
C ARG A 95 -6.88 -4.09 2.10
N GLN A 96 -6.59 -2.85 1.71
CA GLN A 96 -5.33 -2.16 2.01
C GLN A 96 -4.11 -2.98 1.52
N GLU A 97 -4.11 -3.37 0.26
CA GLU A 97 -3.09 -4.19 -0.40
C GLU A 97 -2.67 -3.55 -1.74
N PRO A 98 -2.19 -2.29 -1.74
CA PRO A 98 -1.84 -1.60 -2.99
C PRO A 98 -0.74 -2.32 -3.78
N GLU A 99 0.20 -2.98 -3.09
CA GLU A 99 1.26 -3.77 -3.71
C GLU A 99 0.72 -4.89 -4.61
N GLN A 100 -0.41 -5.50 -4.23
CA GLN A 100 -1.08 -6.52 -5.03
C GLN A 100 -1.69 -5.93 -6.30
N TYR A 101 -2.25 -4.72 -6.20
CA TYR A 101 -2.77 -4.01 -7.36
C TYR A 101 -1.67 -3.68 -8.36
N PHE A 102 -0.54 -3.12 -7.88
CA PHE A 102 0.58 -2.78 -8.74
C PHE A 102 1.26 -4.01 -9.35
N ALA A 103 1.38 -5.11 -8.60
CA ALA A 103 1.84 -6.38 -9.15
C ALA A 103 0.93 -6.86 -10.28
N HIS A 104 -0.40 -6.69 -10.15
CA HIS A 104 -1.33 -7.03 -11.22
C HIS A 104 -1.19 -6.11 -12.43
N LEU A 105 -1.07 -4.80 -12.25
CA LEU A 105 -0.89 -3.85 -13.35
C LEU A 105 0.34 -4.16 -14.20
N LYS A 106 1.44 -4.63 -13.61
CA LYS A 106 2.65 -5.05 -14.33
C LYS A 106 2.40 -6.23 -15.27
N THR A 107 1.41 -7.07 -14.99
CA THR A 107 1.06 -8.20 -15.88
C THR A 107 0.28 -7.76 -17.13
N LEU A 108 -0.21 -6.52 -17.16
CA LEU A 108 -1.03 -5.99 -18.25
C LEU A 108 -0.16 -5.25 -19.25
N SER A 109 -0.16 -5.72 -20.51
CA SER A 109 0.55 -5.04 -21.59
C SER A 109 -0.30 -3.92 -22.20
N GLY A 110 0.25 -2.69 -22.28
CA GLY A 110 -0.15 -1.69 -23.27
C GLY A 110 -0.99 -0.49 -22.85
N LYS A 111 -1.45 -0.34 -21.62
CA LYS A 111 -2.06 0.90 -21.08
C LYS A 111 -1.54 1.16 -19.67
N GLN A 112 -0.33 1.66 -19.60
CA GLN A 112 0.26 1.99 -18.30
C GLN A 112 0.30 3.51 -18.14
N ALA A 113 -0.12 3.99 -16.97
CA ALA A 113 0.26 5.30 -16.47
C ALA A 113 1.79 5.48 -16.58
N SER A 114 2.27 6.73 -16.67
CA SER A 114 3.72 6.97 -16.65
C SER A 114 4.35 6.33 -15.40
N GLU A 115 5.65 6.08 -15.42
CA GLU A 115 6.37 5.54 -14.27
C GLU A 115 6.19 6.44 -13.04
N GLU A 116 6.27 7.76 -13.25
CA GLU A 116 6.10 8.79 -12.24
C GLU A 116 4.68 8.79 -11.64
N ASP A 117 3.65 8.67 -12.48
CA ASP A 117 2.27 8.55 -11.99
C ASP A 117 2.08 7.29 -11.14
N ARG A 118 2.67 6.17 -11.56
CA ARG A 118 2.60 4.89 -10.83
C ARG A 118 3.31 4.97 -9.49
N GLU A 119 4.50 5.55 -9.44
CA GLU A 119 5.24 5.79 -8.20
C GLU A 119 4.41 6.59 -7.20
N SER A 120 3.88 7.74 -7.65
CA SER A 120 3.07 8.62 -6.82
C SER A 120 1.79 7.94 -6.29
N ILE A 121 1.08 7.21 -7.14
CA ILE A 121 -0.13 6.47 -6.74
C ILE A 121 0.22 5.40 -5.70
N PHE A 122 1.32 4.67 -5.90
CA PHE A 122 1.74 3.62 -4.96
C PHE A 122 2.11 4.20 -3.61
N PHE A 123 2.96 5.25 -3.59
CA PHE A 123 3.34 5.90 -2.35
C PHE A 123 2.13 6.44 -1.60
N ASN A 124 1.23 7.17 -2.28
CA ASN A 124 0.02 7.72 -1.67
C ASN A 124 -0.87 6.62 -1.05
N ALA A 125 -1.00 5.47 -1.72
CA ALA A 125 -1.77 4.36 -1.18
C ALA A 125 -1.13 3.77 0.09
N ALA A 126 0.20 3.62 0.12
CA ALA A 126 0.93 3.17 1.30
C ALA A 126 0.87 4.19 2.45
N GLU A 127 0.98 5.49 2.14
CA GLU A 127 0.83 6.58 3.09
C GLU A 127 -0.56 6.58 3.75
N GLN A 128 -1.64 6.40 2.98
CA GLN A 128 -2.99 6.34 3.53
C GLN A 128 -3.15 5.20 4.55
N ILE A 129 -2.51 4.06 4.32
CA ILE A 129 -2.51 2.94 5.27
C ILE A 129 -1.79 3.33 6.57
N PHE A 130 -0.66 4.05 6.46
CA PHE A 130 0.06 4.59 7.61
C PHE A 130 -0.77 5.62 8.38
N LEU A 131 -1.38 6.59 7.67
CA LEU A 131 -2.23 7.62 8.27
C LEU A 131 -3.49 7.05 8.93
N ALA A 132 -3.98 5.91 8.45
CA ALA A 132 -5.06 5.15 9.08
C ALA A 132 -4.58 4.33 10.31
N GLU A 133 -3.31 4.51 10.74
CA GLU A 133 -2.69 3.83 11.87
C GLU A 133 -2.63 2.29 11.75
N ASN A 134 -2.81 1.75 10.54
CA ASN A 134 -2.66 0.32 10.30
C ASN A 134 -1.18 -0.02 10.07
N TYR A 135 -0.37 0.19 11.10
CA TYR A 135 1.09 0.14 11.01
C TYR A 135 1.63 -1.21 10.51
N GLN A 136 0.98 -2.32 10.83
CA GLN A 136 1.44 -3.63 10.36
C GLN A 136 1.30 -3.77 8.83
N LYS A 137 0.19 -3.29 8.24
CA LYS A 137 0.02 -3.26 6.79
C LYS A 137 0.86 -2.16 6.14
N ALA A 138 0.99 -1.00 6.79
CA ALA A 138 1.86 0.07 6.32
C ALA A 138 3.30 -0.40 6.13
N ILE A 139 3.85 -1.19 7.06
CA ILE A 139 5.19 -1.79 6.91
C ILE A 139 5.29 -2.61 5.61
N THR A 140 4.28 -3.44 5.30
CA THR A 140 4.29 -4.26 4.09
C THR A 140 4.24 -3.42 2.83
N SER A 141 3.33 -2.45 2.77
CA SER A 141 3.13 -1.61 1.58
C SER A 141 4.27 -0.62 1.35
N LEU A 142 4.81 -0.02 2.43
CA LEU A 142 5.97 0.87 2.36
C LEU A 142 7.24 0.11 1.95
N GLN A 143 7.44 -1.11 2.44
CA GLN A 143 8.57 -1.95 2.01
C GLN A 143 8.47 -2.25 0.52
N ALA A 144 7.29 -2.65 0.04
CA ALA A 144 7.07 -2.92 -1.37
C ALA A 144 7.30 -1.68 -2.25
N TYR A 145 6.91 -0.48 -1.78
CA TYR A 145 7.21 0.77 -2.46
C TYR A 145 8.72 1.04 -2.54
N ILE A 146 9.44 0.93 -1.43
CA ILE A 146 10.90 1.17 -1.37
C ILE A 146 11.65 0.17 -2.27
N ASP A 147 11.23 -1.09 -2.28
CA ASP A 147 11.85 -2.13 -3.11
C ASP A 147 11.64 -1.87 -4.61
N GLU A 148 10.48 -1.34 -4.98
CA GLU A 148 10.14 -1.03 -6.36
C GLU A 148 10.79 0.26 -6.86
N TYR A 149 10.84 1.28 -6.01
CA TYR A 149 11.34 2.63 -6.31
C TYR A 149 12.46 3.05 -5.35
N PRO A 150 13.63 2.37 -5.38
CA PRO A 150 14.71 2.63 -4.41
C PRO A 150 15.33 4.04 -4.53
N HIS A 151 15.05 4.74 -5.61
CA HIS A 151 15.47 6.13 -5.87
C HIS A 151 14.27 7.04 -6.14
N GLY A 152 13.10 6.64 -5.70
CA GLY A 152 11.86 7.39 -5.86
C GLY A 152 11.85 8.68 -5.06
N THR A 153 10.98 9.60 -5.48
CA THR A 153 10.84 10.94 -4.89
C THR A 153 10.50 10.90 -3.41
N ASP A 154 9.69 9.94 -3.00
CA ASP A 154 9.16 9.84 -1.63
C ASP A 154 9.86 8.78 -0.77
N VAL A 155 11.00 8.22 -1.22
CA VAL A 155 11.72 7.16 -0.48
C VAL A 155 12.09 7.61 0.93
N ASN A 156 12.63 8.81 1.12
CA ASN A 156 13.01 9.33 2.44
C ASN A 156 11.81 9.45 3.38
N LEU A 157 10.65 9.83 2.85
CA LEU A 157 9.40 9.90 3.62
C LEU A 157 8.87 8.50 3.93
N ALA A 158 8.94 7.57 2.97
CA ALA A 158 8.58 6.18 3.16
C ALA A 158 9.44 5.52 4.24
N GLU A 159 10.76 5.76 4.26
CA GLU A 159 11.67 5.28 5.30
C GLU A 159 11.35 5.84 6.68
N PHE A 160 10.96 7.11 6.75
CA PHE A 160 10.49 7.72 7.99
C PHE A 160 9.19 7.06 8.49
N TYR A 161 8.22 6.82 7.60
CA TYR A 161 6.98 6.11 7.94
C TYR A 161 7.23 4.64 8.32
N MET A 162 8.21 3.98 7.73
CA MET A 162 8.67 2.65 8.15
C MET A 162 9.16 2.66 9.60
N ALA A 163 10.02 3.64 9.94
CA ALA A 163 10.53 3.80 11.30
C ALA A 163 9.40 4.05 12.32
N GLU A 164 8.48 4.97 12.01
CA GLU A 164 7.32 5.26 12.85
C GLU A 164 6.40 4.04 12.98
N SER A 165 6.17 3.31 11.90
CA SER A 165 5.36 2.10 11.92
C SER A 165 5.96 1.02 12.82
N TYR A 166 7.26 0.73 12.68
CA TYR A 166 7.96 -0.21 13.56
C TYR A 166 7.95 0.22 15.02
N LYS A 167 8.13 1.52 15.29
CA LYS A 167 8.01 2.07 16.65
C LYS A 167 6.62 1.83 17.25
N ASN A 168 5.56 2.08 16.48
CA ASN A 168 4.19 1.93 16.95
C ASN A 168 3.77 0.47 17.16
N VAL A 169 4.32 -0.48 16.38
CA VAL A 169 4.11 -1.92 16.64
C VAL A 169 5.08 -2.49 17.71
N GLY A 170 5.85 -1.64 18.39
CA GLY A 170 6.74 -2.02 19.50
C GLY A 170 8.07 -2.67 19.09
N LYS A 171 8.40 -2.69 17.82
CA LYS A 171 9.65 -3.27 17.26
C LYS A 171 10.76 -2.23 17.24
N LYS A 172 11.30 -1.92 18.43
CA LYS A 172 12.23 -0.81 18.65
C LYS A 172 13.54 -0.91 17.86
N GLU A 173 14.08 -2.11 17.74
CA GLU A 173 15.33 -2.35 17.01
C GLU A 173 15.16 -2.00 15.52
N GLN A 174 14.10 -2.52 14.90
CA GLN A 174 13.80 -2.23 13.50
C GLN A 174 13.49 -0.74 13.28
N ALA A 175 12.79 -0.12 14.23
CA ALA A 175 12.56 1.33 14.17
C ALA A 175 13.88 2.11 14.18
N CYS A 176 14.86 1.73 15.03
CA CYS A 176 16.19 2.35 15.04
C CYS A 176 16.90 2.19 13.68
N ASP A 177 16.84 1.01 13.07
CA ASP A 177 17.50 0.76 11.79
C ASP A 177 16.92 1.66 10.67
N TRP A 178 15.62 1.85 10.64
CA TRP A 178 14.97 2.73 9.67
C TRP A 178 15.22 4.23 9.96
N TYR A 179 15.16 4.67 11.22
CA TYR A 179 15.53 6.06 11.56
C TYR A 179 16.97 6.35 11.18
N ARG A 180 17.89 5.40 11.35
CA ARG A 180 19.29 5.56 10.96
C ARG A 180 19.42 5.81 9.46
N LYS A 181 18.70 5.08 8.61
CA LYS A 181 18.69 5.33 7.16
C LYS A 181 18.26 6.76 6.83
N VAL A 182 17.18 7.26 7.43
CA VAL A 182 16.72 8.65 7.25
C VAL A 182 17.80 9.67 7.70
N ILE A 183 18.51 9.38 8.79
CA ILE A 183 19.58 10.25 9.27
C ILE A 183 20.78 10.23 8.31
N GLU A 184 21.16 9.06 7.82
CA GLU A 184 22.31 8.88 6.91
C GLU A 184 22.05 9.48 5.53
N SER A 185 20.83 9.55 5.05
CA SER A 185 20.49 10.27 3.82
C SER A 185 20.80 11.76 3.93
N GLY A 186 20.70 12.33 5.15
CA GLY A 186 20.96 13.74 5.43
C GLY A 186 19.97 14.70 4.78
N GLU A 187 18.97 14.18 4.08
CA GLU A 187 18.04 14.96 3.27
C GLU A 187 16.63 14.97 3.89
N GLY A 188 15.92 16.07 3.65
CA GLY A 188 14.53 16.23 4.01
C GLY A 188 14.26 16.77 5.41
N SER A 189 12.96 17.03 5.65
CA SER A 189 12.47 17.65 6.90
C SER A 189 12.39 16.68 8.07
N PHE A 190 12.61 15.38 7.84
CA PHE A 190 12.42 14.32 8.84
C PHE A 190 13.70 13.93 9.60
N VAL A 191 14.87 14.44 9.19
CA VAL A 191 16.16 14.15 9.82
C VAL A 191 16.17 14.53 11.30
N GLU A 192 15.67 15.72 11.65
CA GLU A 192 15.59 16.18 13.04
C GLU A 192 14.71 15.26 13.91
N ALA A 193 13.51 14.90 13.40
CA ALA A 193 12.59 14.01 14.10
C ALA A 193 13.16 12.58 14.23
N SER A 194 13.80 12.10 13.16
CA SER A 194 14.44 10.78 13.15
C SER A 194 15.60 10.71 14.13
N SER A 195 16.45 11.74 14.19
CA SER A 195 17.56 11.83 15.12
C SER A 195 17.09 11.78 16.58
N LEU A 196 16.02 12.53 16.90
CA LEU A 196 15.44 12.53 18.24
C LEU A 196 14.86 11.16 18.63
N ASN A 197 14.09 10.54 17.73
CA ASN A 197 13.48 9.24 17.99
C ASN A 197 14.52 8.12 18.05
N PHE A 198 15.48 8.12 17.15
CA PHE A 198 16.61 7.18 17.15
C PHE A 198 17.40 7.25 18.46
N ALA A 199 17.77 8.47 18.90
CA ALA A 199 18.50 8.66 20.12
C ALA A 199 17.74 8.15 21.35
N LYS A 200 16.46 8.50 21.48
CA LYS A 200 15.61 8.04 22.60
C LYS A 200 15.42 6.52 22.61
N LEU A 201 15.16 5.92 21.45
CA LEU A 201 14.99 4.48 21.35
C LEU A 201 16.30 3.75 21.66
N SER A 202 17.41 4.20 21.08
CA SER A 202 18.74 3.64 21.34
C SER A 202 19.11 3.71 22.83
N TYR A 203 18.81 4.84 23.49
CA TYR A 203 19.00 4.97 24.92
C TYR A 203 18.14 3.98 25.71
N SER A 204 16.86 3.80 25.31
CA SER A 204 15.96 2.83 25.96
C SER A 204 16.37 1.36 25.75
N LEU A 205 17.18 1.10 24.73
CA LEU A 205 17.75 -0.22 24.41
C LEU A 205 19.18 -0.37 25.00
N GLU A 206 19.63 0.57 25.86
CA GLU A 206 20.96 0.61 26.45
C GLU A 206 22.11 0.69 25.41
N ARG A 207 21.78 1.09 24.16
CA ARG A 207 22.73 1.33 23.08
C ARG A 207 23.26 2.76 23.18
N TYR A 208 24.03 3.03 24.23
CA TYR A 208 24.41 4.41 24.59
C TYR A 208 25.27 5.12 23.57
N LYS A 209 26.12 4.39 22.84
CA LYS A 209 26.91 4.97 21.72
C LYS A 209 26.02 5.42 20.57
N ASP A 210 25.03 4.59 20.19
CA ASP A 210 24.04 4.94 19.17
C ASP A 210 23.18 6.13 19.63
N ALA A 211 22.79 6.13 20.91
CA ALA A 211 22.03 7.25 21.50
C ALA A 211 22.82 8.55 21.44
N TYR A 212 24.10 8.54 21.79
CA TYR A 212 24.98 9.69 21.70
C TYR A 212 25.06 10.22 20.27
N ALA A 213 25.34 9.34 19.29
CA ALA A 213 25.39 9.72 17.87
C ALA A 213 24.06 10.29 17.36
N GLY A 214 22.93 9.73 17.80
CA GLY A 214 21.60 10.26 17.47
C GLY A 214 21.37 11.65 18.04
N TYR A 215 21.77 11.91 19.29
CA TYR A 215 21.70 13.26 19.87
C TYR A 215 22.68 14.24 19.22
N GLU A 216 23.87 13.80 18.83
CA GLU A 216 24.81 14.60 18.06
C GLU A 216 24.21 15.02 16.71
N SER A 217 23.61 14.08 15.98
CA SER A 217 22.86 14.37 14.74
C SER A 217 21.71 15.34 15.00
N LEU A 218 20.98 15.16 16.11
CA LEU A 218 19.90 16.08 16.50
C LEU A 218 20.45 17.50 16.71
N LEU A 219 21.58 17.65 17.41
CA LEU A 219 22.20 18.96 17.67
C LEU A 219 22.58 19.66 16.36
N ALA A 220 23.13 18.90 15.41
CA ALA A 220 23.57 19.43 14.12
C ALA A 220 22.37 19.88 13.23
N ASN A 221 21.23 19.23 13.34
CA ASN A 221 20.05 19.47 12.48
C ASN A 221 18.92 20.23 13.17
N ALA A 222 19.00 20.50 14.47
CA ALA A 222 17.95 21.11 15.24
C ALA A 222 17.67 22.56 14.83
N LYS A 223 16.46 22.81 14.40
CA LYS A 223 15.91 24.14 14.08
C LYS A 223 15.29 24.82 15.30
N ILE A 224 14.94 24.04 16.31
CA ILE A 224 14.23 24.47 17.52
C ILE A 224 15.20 24.43 18.71
N GLU A 225 15.34 25.53 19.46
CA GLU A 225 16.23 25.62 20.62
C GLU A 225 15.98 24.54 21.69
N LYS A 226 14.70 24.16 21.88
CA LYS A 226 14.34 23.06 22.78
C LYS A 226 15.00 21.74 22.36
N ASN A 227 15.12 21.47 21.07
CA ASN A 227 15.73 20.24 20.56
C ASN A 227 17.24 20.29 20.70
N LYS A 228 17.87 21.47 20.53
CA LYS A 228 19.32 21.65 20.83
C LYS A 228 19.63 21.36 22.29
N HIS A 229 18.80 21.90 23.21
CA HIS A 229 18.95 21.61 24.64
C HIS A 229 18.75 20.10 24.92
N THR A 230 17.73 19.51 24.35
CA THR A 230 17.47 18.07 24.47
C THR A 230 18.67 17.24 23.97
N ALA A 231 19.27 17.64 22.86
CA ALA A 231 20.43 16.98 22.27
C ALA A 231 21.62 17.01 23.22
N ILE A 232 21.97 18.19 23.75
CA ILE A 232 23.12 18.36 24.66
C ILE A 232 22.95 17.52 25.92
N VAL A 233 21.77 17.60 26.58
CA VAL A 233 21.49 16.82 27.78
C VAL A 233 21.48 15.32 27.45
N GLY A 234 20.94 14.93 26.28
CA GLY A 234 20.91 13.54 25.83
C GLY A 234 22.30 12.97 25.57
N MET A 235 23.21 13.74 24.97
CA MET A 235 24.63 13.37 24.76
C MET A 235 25.32 13.14 26.12
N MET A 236 25.21 14.07 27.04
CA MET A 236 25.80 13.95 28.39
C MET A 236 25.28 12.67 29.10
N ASN A 237 23.99 12.45 29.10
CA ASN A 237 23.38 11.28 29.74
C ASN A 237 23.82 9.97 29.06
N SER A 238 23.90 9.95 27.73
CA SER A 238 24.32 8.77 26.98
C SER A 238 25.79 8.43 27.24
N ALA A 239 26.68 9.44 27.25
CA ALA A 239 28.08 9.27 27.59
C ALA A 239 28.27 8.77 29.03
N TYR A 240 27.54 9.36 29.99
CA TYR A 240 27.59 8.97 31.40
C TYR A 240 27.14 7.51 31.58
N SER A 241 25.98 7.14 31.01
CA SER A 241 25.44 5.77 31.10
C SER A 241 26.31 4.75 30.37
N GLY A 242 26.95 5.15 29.27
CA GLY A 242 27.91 4.35 28.51
C GLY A 242 29.31 4.28 29.13
N LYS A 243 29.52 4.95 30.26
CA LYS A 243 30.82 5.06 30.97
C LYS A 243 31.94 5.73 30.14
N ASP A 244 31.55 6.54 29.18
CA ASP A 244 32.47 7.40 28.44
C ASP A 244 32.59 8.77 29.15
N TRP A 245 33.41 8.77 30.19
CA TRP A 245 33.57 9.94 31.06
C TRP A 245 34.18 11.15 30.35
N GLN A 246 34.91 10.93 29.26
CA GLN A 246 35.53 11.99 28.51
C GLN A 246 34.51 12.78 27.69
N SER A 247 33.55 12.10 27.10
CA SER A 247 32.46 12.71 26.32
C SER A 247 31.30 13.20 27.20
N ALA A 248 31.30 12.87 28.50
CA ALA A 248 30.25 13.28 29.46
C ALA A 248 30.47 14.65 30.09
N ILE A 249 31.66 15.26 29.89
CA ILE A 249 32.08 16.56 30.40
C ILE A 249 31.98 17.61 29.27
#